data_493c109955375c9f07fc181081a17512
#
_entry.id   493c109955375c9f07fc181081a17512
#
_cell.length_a   1.000
_cell.length_b   1.000
_cell.length_c   1.000
_cell.angle_alpha   90.00
_cell.angle_beta   90.00
_cell.angle_gamma   90.00
#
_symmetry.space_group_name_H-M   'P 1'
#
loop_
_entity.id
_entity.type
_entity.pdbx_description
1 polymer ?
#
loop_
_entity_poly.entity_id
_entity_poly.type
_entity_poly.pdbx_seq_one_letter_code
_entity_poly.pdbx_strand_id
1 'polypeptide(L)'
;IVVMIQGDEPLITPDMVKLSFQPLLENNTIFCTNLVKRISSEEEYRSPNTIKVVMDHHMNALYFSREPIPTIFGNNFSQVPAFKQVCIIAYPKNRLLEFGRLEPTQLEIVESIDMLRILQHGSQVKMVECTEETHSVDILADVEIVENMMQHESSFAQHE
;
A
#
# COMPACT_ATOMS: atom_id res chain seq x y z
N ILE A 1 -9.83 2.12 16.33
CA ILE A 1 -9.17 1.98 15.02
C ILE A 1 -9.48 0.60 14.50
N VAL A 2 -9.70 0.49 13.19
CA VAL A 2 -9.87 -0.75 12.44
C VAL A 2 -8.73 -0.84 11.44
N VAL A 3 -7.99 -1.95 11.43
CA VAL A 3 -6.96 -2.21 10.43
C VAL A 3 -7.50 -3.26 9.46
N MET A 4 -7.58 -2.90 8.21
CA MET A 4 -7.94 -3.80 7.11
C MET A 4 -6.64 -4.40 6.56
N ILE A 5 -6.63 -5.71 6.47
CA ILE A 5 -5.52 -6.51 5.94
C ILE A 5 -6.12 -7.41 4.87
N GLN A 6 -5.56 -7.40 3.67
CA GLN A 6 -6.01 -8.29 2.60
C GLN A 6 -5.42 -9.69 2.79
N GLY A 7 -6.19 -10.72 2.40
CA GLY A 7 -5.80 -12.11 2.61
C GLY A 7 -4.68 -12.62 1.71
N ASP A 8 -4.29 -11.82 0.73
CA ASP A 8 -3.19 -12.05 -0.22
C ASP A 8 -1.84 -11.46 0.23
N GLU A 9 -1.78 -10.91 1.45
CA GLU A 9 -0.56 -10.33 2.06
C GLU A 9 -0.01 -11.23 3.19
N PRO A 10 0.61 -12.38 2.89
CA PRO A 10 1.00 -13.35 3.92
C PRO A 10 2.23 -12.95 4.75
N LEU A 11 3.02 -11.96 4.31
CA LEU A 11 4.25 -11.51 4.97
C LEU A 11 4.03 -10.36 5.97
N ILE A 12 2.80 -10.17 6.43
CA ILE A 12 2.47 -9.09 7.38
C ILE A 12 3.06 -9.39 8.75
N THR A 13 3.76 -8.39 9.29
CA THR A 13 4.33 -8.45 10.62
C THR A 13 3.49 -7.61 11.63
N PRO A 14 3.57 -7.91 12.94
CA PRO A 14 2.95 -7.08 13.96
C PRO A 14 3.43 -5.64 13.95
N ASP A 15 4.66 -5.39 13.53
CA ASP A 15 5.23 -4.04 13.47
C ASP A 15 4.68 -3.25 12.29
N MET A 16 4.43 -3.86 11.12
CA MET A 16 3.70 -3.25 10.01
C MET A 16 2.28 -2.85 10.45
N VAL A 17 1.59 -3.71 11.19
CA VAL A 17 0.25 -3.39 11.71
C VAL A 17 0.31 -2.19 12.66
N LYS A 18 1.26 -2.14 13.61
CA LYS A 18 1.45 -0.99 14.51
C LYS A 18 1.76 0.29 13.72
N LEU A 19 2.70 0.21 12.77
CA LEU A 19 3.12 1.31 11.91
C LEU A 19 1.90 1.90 11.16
N SER A 20 1.01 1.05 10.66
CA SER A 20 -0.14 1.48 9.87
C SER A 20 -1.09 2.41 10.62
N PHE A 21 -1.30 2.22 11.93
CA PHE A 21 -2.26 3.02 12.68
C PHE A 21 -1.63 4.10 13.57
N GLN A 22 -0.31 4.13 13.72
CA GLN A 22 0.37 5.09 14.60
C GLN A 22 0.00 6.56 14.29
N PRO A 23 -0.05 7.03 13.03
CA PRO A 23 -0.42 8.42 12.77
C PRO A 23 -1.86 8.76 13.17
N LEU A 24 -2.76 7.76 13.22
CA LEU A 24 -4.14 7.95 13.65
C LEU A 24 -4.28 8.19 15.17
N LEU A 25 -3.28 7.77 15.96
CA LEU A 25 -3.23 8.05 17.40
C LEU A 25 -2.78 9.49 17.67
N GLU A 26 -1.97 10.04 16.78
CA GLU A 26 -1.39 11.37 16.91
C GLU A 26 -2.28 12.46 16.29
N ASN A 27 -3.05 12.12 15.26
CA ASN A 27 -3.88 13.07 14.53
C ASN A 27 -5.24 12.47 14.15
N ASN A 28 -6.28 12.89 14.84
CA ASN A 28 -7.66 12.44 14.64
C ASN A 28 -8.36 13.02 13.39
N THR A 29 -7.71 13.95 12.66
CA THR A 29 -8.25 14.51 11.42
C THR A 29 -7.97 13.64 10.19
N ILE A 30 -7.02 12.71 10.28
CA ILE A 30 -6.67 11.79 9.20
C ILE A 30 -7.88 10.91 8.87
N PHE A 31 -8.21 10.81 7.58
CA PHE A 31 -9.32 9.95 7.13
C PHE A 31 -8.95 8.47 7.26
N CYS A 32 -7.83 8.09 6.68
CA CYS A 32 -7.21 6.76 6.80
C CYS A 32 -5.71 6.84 6.55
N THR A 33 -5.01 5.79 6.95
CA THR A 33 -3.61 5.56 6.59
C THR A 33 -3.52 4.35 5.68
N ASN A 34 -2.53 4.32 4.80
CA ASN A 34 -2.20 3.15 3.99
C ASN A 34 -0.69 2.96 3.97
N LEU A 35 -0.21 1.74 4.16
CA LEU A 35 1.20 1.46 4.04
C LEU A 35 1.67 1.57 2.59
N VAL A 36 2.90 2.02 2.43
CA VAL A 36 3.56 2.17 1.13
C VAL A 36 5.01 1.69 1.23
N LYS A 37 5.50 1.07 0.17
CA LYS A 37 6.89 0.62 0.06
C LYS A 37 7.53 1.12 -1.22
N ARG A 38 8.82 1.43 -1.16
CA ARG A 38 9.59 1.78 -2.35
C ARG A 38 9.74 0.56 -3.25
N ILE A 39 9.48 0.75 -4.55
CA ILE A 39 9.68 -0.28 -5.57
C ILE A 39 11.17 -0.39 -5.89
N SER A 40 11.71 -1.60 -5.87
CA SER A 40 13.13 -1.87 -6.07
C SER A 40 13.48 -2.32 -7.48
N SER A 41 12.52 -2.83 -8.26
CA SER A 41 12.76 -3.33 -9.61
C SER A 41 11.88 -2.65 -10.66
N GLU A 42 12.41 -2.48 -11.87
CA GLU A 42 11.65 -1.93 -13.00
C GLU A 42 10.54 -2.90 -13.47
N GLU A 43 10.74 -4.21 -13.29
CA GLU A 43 9.74 -5.23 -13.58
C GLU A 43 8.50 -5.03 -12.70
N GLU A 44 8.69 -4.93 -11.38
CA GLU A 44 7.60 -4.66 -10.43
C GLU A 44 6.91 -3.33 -10.73
N TYR A 45 7.69 -2.28 -11.06
CA TYR A 45 7.14 -0.97 -11.43
C TYR A 45 6.24 -1.02 -12.65
N ARG A 46 6.54 -1.87 -13.65
CA ARG A 46 5.75 -2.04 -14.87
C ARG A 46 4.60 -3.04 -14.73
N SER A 47 4.56 -3.81 -13.66
CA SER A 47 3.50 -4.80 -13.42
C SER A 47 2.17 -4.09 -13.15
N PRO A 48 1.07 -4.44 -13.85
CA PRO A 48 -0.26 -3.91 -13.56
C PRO A 48 -0.85 -4.45 -12.25
N ASN A 49 -0.29 -5.54 -11.69
CA ASN A 49 -0.69 -6.09 -10.40
C ASN A 49 -0.15 -5.22 -9.26
N THR A 50 1.01 -4.62 -9.43
CA THR A 50 1.56 -3.66 -8.47
C THR A 50 0.85 -2.32 -8.61
N ILE A 51 0.14 -1.87 -7.58
CA ILE A 51 -0.49 -0.56 -7.54
C ILE A 51 0.55 0.48 -7.15
N LYS A 52 0.85 1.40 -8.09
CA LYS A 52 1.76 2.52 -7.83
C LYS A 52 1.02 3.68 -7.18
N VAL A 53 1.72 4.43 -6.34
CA VAL A 53 1.20 5.64 -5.70
C VAL A 53 2.20 6.78 -5.79
N VAL A 54 1.72 7.96 -6.11
CA VAL A 54 2.46 9.22 -6.01
C VAL A 54 1.92 10.03 -4.83
N MET A 55 2.82 10.71 -4.14
CA MET A 55 2.52 11.39 -2.87
C MET A 55 3.01 12.82 -2.88
N ASP A 56 2.40 13.66 -2.07
CA ASP A 56 2.90 14.99 -1.76
C ASP A 56 4.03 14.94 -0.71
N HIS A 57 4.63 16.11 -0.42
CA HIS A 57 5.69 16.23 0.59
C HIS A 57 5.23 15.94 2.02
N HIS A 58 3.93 15.88 2.25
CA HIS A 58 3.33 15.52 3.52
C HIS A 58 2.94 14.04 3.58
N MET A 59 3.38 13.24 2.60
CA MET A 59 3.02 11.82 2.50
C MET A 59 1.50 11.60 2.38
N ASN A 60 0.76 12.50 1.72
CA ASN A 60 -0.61 12.23 1.33
C ASN A 60 -0.62 11.74 -0.11
N ALA A 61 -1.43 10.72 -0.40
CA ALA A 61 -1.58 10.22 -1.75
C ALA A 61 -2.15 11.30 -2.67
N LEU A 62 -1.50 11.49 -3.81
CA LEU A 62 -2.00 12.33 -4.91
C LEU A 62 -2.80 11.50 -5.90
N TYR A 63 -2.33 10.29 -6.21
CA TYR A 63 -3.00 9.35 -7.11
C TYR A 63 -2.47 7.93 -6.93
N PHE A 64 -3.34 6.95 -7.17
CA PHE A 64 -2.98 5.53 -7.28
C PHE A 64 -3.24 5.06 -8.71
N SER A 65 -2.36 4.23 -9.25
CA SER A 65 -2.54 3.68 -10.61
C SER A 65 -1.93 2.29 -10.76
N ARG A 66 -2.56 1.50 -11.64
CA ARG A 66 -1.94 0.27 -12.17
C ARG A 66 -0.90 0.56 -13.24
N GLU A 67 -0.99 1.72 -13.89
CA GLU A 67 0.04 2.18 -14.83
C GLU A 67 1.30 2.65 -14.10
N PRO A 68 2.48 2.59 -14.75
CA PRO A 68 3.72 3.10 -14.18
C PRO A 68 3.69 4.61 -13.94
N ILE A 69 3.61 5.01 -12.68
CA ILE A 69 3.69 6.41 -12.23
C ILE A 69 4.73 6.56 -11.10
N PRO A 70 5.49 7.71 -11.06
CA PRO A 70 5.64 8.75 -12.10
C PRO A 70 6.43 8.21 -13.30
N THR A 71 6.24 8.80 -14.48
CA THR A 71 6.93 8.34 -15.71
C THR A 71 8.46 8.37 -15.60
N ILE A 72 9.13 7.48 -16.34
CA ILE A 72 10.61 7.40 -16.42
C ILE A 72 11.16 8.38 -17.47
N PHE A 73 10.42 9.36 -17.94
CA PHE A 73 10.78 10.22 -19.05
C PHE A 73 12.24 10.74 -18.97
N GLY A 74 13.10 10.25 -19.85
CA GLY A 74 14.51 10.66 -19.94
C GLY A 74 15.42 10.25 -18.77
N ASN A 75 14.95 9.44 -17.82
CA ASN A 75 15.71 8.99 -16.65
C ASN A 75 15.89 7.47 -16.65
N ASN A 76 16.77 6.99 -15.79
CA ASN A 76 16.83 5.56 -15.45
C ASN A 76 15.85 5.28 -14.31
N PHE A 77 15.31 4.05 -14.25
CA PHE A 77 14.39 3.64 -13.19
C PHE A 77 14.93 3.92 -11.78
N SER A 78 16.23 3.72 -11.55
CA SER A 78 16.88 3.98 -10.25
C SER A 78 16.75 5.42 -9.73
N GLN A 79 16.41 6.37 -10.60
CA GLN A 79 16.23 7.79 -10.27
C GLN A 79 14.76 8.14 -10.02
N VAL A 80 13.84 7.20 -10.28
CA VAL A 80 12.40 7.42 -10.11
C VAL A 80 11.99 7.10 -8.67
N PRO A 81 11.35 8.02 -7.95
CA PRO A 81 10.81 7.75 -6.62
C PRO A 81 9.49 6.95 -6.74
N ALA A 82 9.61 5.69 -7.18
CA ALA A 82 8.45 4.82 -7.37
C ALA A 82 8.08 4.12 -6.06
N PHE A 83 6.81 4.17 -5.72
CA PHE A 83 6.26 3.52 -4.54
C PHE A 83 5.07 2.64 -4.91
N LYS A 84 4.91 1.54 -4.19
CA LYS A 84 3.74 0.65 -4.28
C LYS A 84 2.88 0.75 -3.04
N GLN A 85 1.58 0.60 -3.24
CA GLN A 85 0.64 0.34 -2.16
C GLN A 85 0.95 -1.01 -1.52
N VAL A 86 0.95 -1.04 -0.18
CA VAL A 86 0.89 -2.28 0.61
C VAL A 86 -0.50 -2.34 1.24
N CYS A 87 -1.23 -3.43 1.04
CA CYS A 87 -2.65 -3.52 1.36
C CYS A 87 -2.91 -3.69 2.87
N ILE A 88 -2.27 -2.85 3.69
CA ILE A 88 -2.57 -2.65 5.11
C ILE A 88 -3.07 -1.22 5.30
N ILE A 89 -4.35 -1.09 5.60
CA ILE A 89 -5.04 0.20 5.67
C ILE A 89 -5.70 0.33 7.03
N ALA A 90 -5.41 1.43 7.73
CA ALA A 90 -6.01 1.69 9.03
C ALA A 90 -6.99 2.87 8.97
N TYR A 91 -8.14 2.70 9.64
CA TYR A 91 -9.20 3.68 9.72
C TYR A 91 -9.61 3.96 11.16
N PRO A 92 -9.91 5.22 11.53
CA PRO A 92 -10.85 5.48 12.62
C PRO A 92 -12.20 4.82 12.29
N LYS A 93 -12.86 4.18 13.26
CA LYS A 93 -14.13 3.46 13.04
C LYS A 93 -15.19 4.30 12.32
N ASN A 94 -15.34 5.57 12.72
CA ASN A 94 -16.28 6.49 12.09
C ASN A 94 -15.95 6.77 10.62
N ARG A 95 -14.68 6.88 10.28
CA ARG A 95 -14.22 7.08 8.89
C ARG A 95 -14.42 5.84 8.03
N LEU A 96 -14.23 4.64 8.59
CA LEU A 96 -14.56 3.40 7.88
C LEU A 96 -16.08 3.31 7.58
N LEU A 97 -16.91 3.68 8.54
CA LEU A 97 -18.36 3.73 8.32
C LEU A 97 -18.77 4.82 7.31
N GLU A 98 -18.04 5.94 7.26
CA GLU A 98 -18.19 6.98 6.24
C GLU A 98 -17.80 6.46 4.87
N PHE A 99 -16.63 5.83 4.74
CA PHE A 99 -16.16 5.20 3.51
C PHE A 99 -17.18 4.22 2.93
N GLY A 100 -17.77 3.37 3.77
CA GLY A 100 -18.79 2.40 3.36
C GLY A 100 -20.10 3.03 2.85
N ARG A 101 -20.29 4.35 3.01
CA ARG A 101 -21.45 5.10 2.50
C ARG A 101 -21.12 5.94 1.27
N LEU A 102 -19.84 6.10 0.94
CA LEU A 102 -19.44 6.80 -0.26
C LEU A 102 -19.80 5.98 -1.50
N GLU A 103 -20.41 6.63 -2.48
CA GLU A 103 -20.68 5.99 -3.76
C GLU A 103 -19.37 5.68 -4.49
N PRO A 104 -19.27 4.49 -5.13
CA PRO A 104 -18.15 4.15 -5.99
C PRO A 104 -17.90 5.22 -7.06
N THR A 105 -16.65 5.52 -7.32
CA THR A 105 -16.26 6.58 -8.24
C THR A 105 -15.72 6.02 -9.56
N GLN A 106 -15.70 6.85 -10.61
CA GLN A 106 -15.27 6.40 -11.92
C GLN A 106 -13.79 5.96 -11.94
N LEU A 107 -12.90 6.70 -11.26
CA LEU A 107 -11.49 6.32 -11.20
C LEU A 107 -11.28 5.01 -10.44
N GLU A 108 -11.99 4.83 -9.33
CA GLU A 108 -11.99 3.56 -8.58
C GLU A 108 -12.38 2.38 -9.48
N ILE A 109 -13.45 2.53 -10.26
CA ILE A 109 -13.95 1.47 -11.14
C ILE A 109 -12.95 1.15 -12.24
N VAL A 110 -12.39 2.18 -12.89
CA VAL A 110 -11.47 2.02 -14.03
C VAL A 110 -10.12 1.43 -13.58
N GLU A 111 -9.53 1.96 -12.50
CA GLU A 111 -8.26 1.46 -11.96
C GLU A 111 -8.44 0.20 -11.11
N SER A 112 -9.66 -0.09 -10.65
CA SER A 112 -9.95 -1.14 -9.65
C SER A 112 -9.14 -0.94 -8.36
N ILE A 113 -9.18 0.30 -7.83
CA ILE A 113 -8.45 0.73 -6.63
C ILE A 113 -9.40 1.55 -5.76
N ASP A 114 -9.82 0.99 -4.63
CA ASP A 114 -10.80 1.57 -3.71
C ASP A 114 -10.35 2.88 -3.03
N MET A 115 -9.03 3.06 -2.84
CA MET A 115 -8.48 4.31 -2.29
C MET A 115 -8.78 5.54 -3.15
N LEU A 116 -9.00 5.36 -4.45
CA LEU A 116 -9.39 6.46 -5.35
C LEU A 116 -10.78 7.01 -5.02
N ARG A 117 -11.68 6.22 -4.42
CA ARG A 117 -12.97 6.71 -3.90
C ARG A 117 -12.75 7.82 -2.88
N ILE A 118 -11.84 7.62 -1.93
CA ILE A 118 -11.51 8.59 -0.89
C ILE A 118 -11.00 9.90 -1.51
N LEU A 119 -10.06 9.78 -2.47
CA LEU A 119 -9.47 10.94 -3.15
C LEU A 119 -10.50 11.70 -3.98
N GLN A 120 -11.34 11.02 -4.75
CA GLN A 120 -12.37 11.68 -5.59
C GLN A 120 -13.47 12.35 -4.76
N HIS A 121 -13.73 11.88 -3.53
CA HIS A 121 -14.62 12.56 -2.59
C HIS A 121 -13.93 13.69 -1.81
N GLY A 122 -12.70 14.07 -2.16
CA GLY A 122 -11.97 15.21 -1.61
C GLY A 122 -11.33 14.97 -0.24
N SER A 123 -11.27 13.70 0.19
CA SER A 123 -10.57 13.31 1.42
C SER A 123 -9.14 12.85 1.10
N GLN A 124 -8.27 12.79 2.12
CA GLN A 124 -6.86 12.43 1.97
C GLN A 124 -6.61 11.02 2.52
N VAL A 125 -5.73 10.29 1.82
CA VAL A 125 -5.13 9.04 2.28
C VAL A 125 -3.71 9.35 2.73
N LYS A 126 -3.42 9.18 4.01
CA LYS A 126 -2.08 9.35 4.57
C LYS A 126 -1.25 8.11 4.31
N MET A 127 -0.17 8.26 3.58
CA MET A 127 0.76 7.17 3.29
C MET A 127 1.78 7.03 4.42
N VAL A 128 2.11 5.78 4.78
CA VAL A 128 3.10 5.45 5.80
C VAL A 128 4.09 4.48 5.19
N GLU A 129 5.36 4.90 5.07
CA GLU A 129 6.38 4.07 4.45
C GLU A 129 6.80 2.94 5.40
N CYS A 130 6.79 1.71 4.89
CA CYS A 130 7.36 0.53 5.55
C CYS A 130 8.60 0.05 4.81
N THR A 131 9.53 -0.51 5.57
CA THR A 131 10.81 -1.03 5.08
C THR A 131 10.83 -2.55 4.98
N GLU A 132 9.91 -3.22 5.65
CA GLU A 132 9.77 -4.68 5.68
C GLU A 132 9.53 -5.24 4.29
N GLU A 133 10.00 -6.45 4.05
CA GLU A 133 9.75 -7.16 2.79
C GLU A 133 8.27 -7.55 2.69
N THR A 134 7.68 -7.24 1.54
CA THR A 134 6.28 -7.55 1.23
C THR A 134 6.17 -8.16 -0.16
N HIS A 135 5.37 -9.18 -0.29
CA HIS A 135 5.02 -9.79 -1.57
C HIS A 135 3.60 -10.32 -1.49
N SER A 136 2.70 -9.74 -2.29
CA SER A 136 1.32 -10.21 -2.40
C SER A 136 1.26 -11.49 -3.24
N VAL A 137 0.31 -12.35 -2.95
CA VAL A 137 0.05 -13.56 -3.74
C VAL A 137 -1.08 -13.27 -4.72
N ASP A 138 -0.76 -12.73 -5.89
CA ASP A 138 -1.72 -12.42 -6.95
C ASP A 138 -1.88 -13.56 -7.96
N ILE A 139 -0.81 -14.32 -8.19
CA ILE A 139 -0.76 -15.45 -9.13
C ILE A 139 -0.06 -16.66 -8.50
N LEU A 140 -0.24 -17.82 -9.10
CA LEU A 140 0.34 -19.08 -8.57
C LEU A 140 1.88 -19.04 -8.41
N ALA A 141 2.57 -18.28 -9.26
CA ALA A 141 4.02 -18.13 -9.18
C ALA A 141 4.48 -17.40 -7.90
N ASP A 142 3.64 -16.53 -7.34
CA ASP A 142 3.96 -15.77 -6.13
C ASP A 142 4.02 -16.68 -4.90
N VAL A 143 3.30 -17.79 -4.91
CA VAL A 143 3.28 -18.75 -3.78
C VAL A 143 4.68 -19.27 -3.49
N GLU A 144 5.44 -19.69 -4.51
CA GLU A 144 6.80 -20.19 -4.35
C GLU A 144 7.75 -19.10 -3.82
N ILE A 145 7.57 -17.86 -4.29
CA ILE A 145 8.37 -16.73 -3.83
C ILE A 145 8.12 -16.48 -2.34
N VAL A 146 6.85 -16.41 -1.94
CA VAL A 146 6.44 -16.15 -0.56
C VAL A 146 6.86 -17.29 0.37
N GLU A 147 6.68 -18.55 -0.04
CA GLU A 147 7.14 -19.71 0.75
C GLU A 147 8.65 -19.65 1.03
N ASN A 148 9.46 -19.30 0.03
CA ASN A 148 10.89 -19.11 0.20
C ASN A 148 11.21 -17.97 1.18
N MET A 149 10.52 -16.84 1.10
CA MET A 149 10.71 -15.72 2.02
C MET A 149 10.37 -16.10 3.46
N MET A 150 9.24 -16.78 3.69
CA MET A 150 8.81 -17.24 5.02
C MET A 150 9.79 -18.27 5.64
N GLN A 151 10.38 -19.14 4.83
CA GLN A 151 11.38 -20.11 5.30
C GLN A 151 12.67 -19.40 5.77
N HIS A 152 13.09 -18.36 5.08
CA HIS A 152 14.26 -17.57 5.49
C HIS A 152 14.02 -16.83 6.80
N GLU A 153 12.85 -16.23 7.02
CA GLU A 153 12.53 -15.57 8.29
C GLU A 153 12.48 -16.54 9.48
N SER A 154 11.88 -17.72 9.29
CA SER A 154 11.81 -18.74 10.36
C SER A 154 13.18 -19.31 10.73
N SER A 155 14.16 -19.28 9.86
CA SER A 155 15.53 -19.71 10.16
C SER A 155 16.29 -18.71 11.05
N PHE A 156 15.94 -17.42 11.01
CA PHE A 156 16.52 -16.40 11.90
C PHE A 156 15.90 -16.41 13.30
N ALA A 157 14.60 -16.72 13.42
CA ALA A 157 13.89 -16.76 14.70
C ALA A 157 14.26 -17.97 15.59
N GLN A 158 14.98 -18.97 15.08
CA GLN A 158 15.44 -20.15 15.85
C GLN A 158 16.83 -19.97 16.48
N HIS A 159 17.48 -18.83 16.31
CA HIS A 159 18.82 -18.53 16.81
C HIS A 159 18.88 -17.41 17.86
N GLU A 160 17.73 -16.94 18.38
CA GLU A 160 17.59 -16.12 19.58
C GLU A 160 17.06 -16.95 20.74
#